data_062466ede7ad418f13f23849ecc2b0cd
#
_entry.id   062466ede7ad418f13f23849ecc2b0cd
#
_cell.length_a   1.000
_cell.length_b   1.000
_cell.length_c   1.000
_cell.angle_alpha   90.00
_cell.angle_beta   90.00
_cell.angle_gamma   90.00
#
_symmetry.space_group_name_H-M   'P 1'
#
loop_
_entity.id
_entity.type
_entity.pdbx_description
1 polymer ?
#
loop_
_entity_poly.entity_id
_entity_poly.type
_entity_poly.pdbx_seq_one_letter_code
_entity_poly.pdbx_strand_id
1 'polypeptide(L)'
;YEVTVFDGEAKAGGFIRSQIPRFRLPESVIDEETGYILDMGVRFRSGERVESMRGLLKQGFDAVFVGCGAPRGRDLDVPGRREAAEHIHIGIDWLASVSFGHITSVPPRVIVLGGGNTAMDCCRSARRLGGSDVKVIVRSGFEEMKASPWEKEDAIHEGIPILNYHVPKSFEHTDGKLTGMTFEIVRAVYDEKGRRTLVPTGEPDAHFECDAVLVAVGQENAFPWIEEDCGISFDKWGLPVLGKDTFQSTVPNVFFGGDAAFG
;
A
#
# COMPACT_ATOMS: atom_id res chain seq x y z
N TYR A 1 18.32 7.53 -26.71
CA TYR A 1 18.62 6.29 -25.97
C TYR A 1 17.63 5.22 -26.38
N GLU A 2 18.07 3.96 -26.43
CA GLU A 2 17.17 2.81 -26.49
C GLU A 2 16.74 2.46 -25.07
N VAL A 3 15.42 2.35 -24.84
CA VAL A 3 14.87 2.07 -23.52
C VAL A 3 14.13 0.73 -23.55
N THR A 4 14.43 -0.15 -22.59
CA THR A 4 13.68 -1.37 -22.36
C THR A 4 13.08 -1.32 -20.94
N VAL A 5 11.77 -1.53 -20.84
CA VAL A 5 11.07 -1.62 -19.55
C VAL A 5 10.68 -3.08 -19.30
N PHE A 6 11.07 -3.61 -18.16
CA PHE A 6 10.65 -4.92 -17.66
C PHE A 6 9.55 -4.72 -16.62
N ASP A 7 8.46 -5.44 -16.76
CA ASP A 7 7.36 -5.44 -15.81
C ASP A 7 6.83 -6.86 -15.63
N GLY A 8 6.64 -7.27 -14.41
CA GLY A 8 6.03 -8.56 -14.07
C GLY A 8 4.56 -8.67 -14.45
N GLU A 9 3.90 -7.54 -14.70
CA GLU A 9 2.50 -7.49 -15.08
C GLU A 9 2.33 -7.53 -16.61
N ALA A 10 1.15 -7.95 -17.05
CA ALA A 10 0.83 -8.04 -18.48
C ALA A 10 0.67 -6.69 -19.17
N LYS A 11 0.34 -5.65 -18.43
CA LYS A 11 0.12 -4.29 -18.93
C LYS A 11 0.94 -3.27 -18.14
N ALA A 12 1.45 -2.26 -18.84
CA ALA A 12 2.13 -1.12 -18.22
C ALA A 12 1.18 -0.31 -17.32
N GLY A 13 1.75 0.39 -16.32
CA GLY A 13 1.02 1.26 -15.41
C GLY A 13 1.30 1.01 -13.92
N GLY A 14 1.93 -0.12 -13.58
CA GLY A 14 2.36 -0.41 -12.21
C GLY A 14 1.24 -0.22 -11.17
N PHE A 15 1.54 0.46 -10.07
CA PHE A 15 0.58 0.68 -8.97
C PHE A 15 -0.61 1.56 -9.35
N ILE A 16 -0.45 2.47 -10.29
CA ILE A 16 -1.57 3.26 -10.82
C ILE A 16 -2.63 2.34 -11.42
N ARG A 17 -2.21 1.28 -12.11
CA ARG A 17 -3.12 0.28 -12.68
C ARG A 17 -3.66 -0.70 -11.64
N SER A 18 -2.83 -1.18 -10.72
CA SER A 18 -3.22 -2.24 -9.80
C SER A 18 -3.91 -1.74 -8.54
N GLN A 19 -3.60 -0.52 -8.05
CA GLN A 19 -4.04 -0.06 -6.73
C GLN A 19 -5.02 1.12 -6.78
N ILE A 20 -5.02 1.95 -7.82
CA ILE A 20 -6.03 3.00 -7.94
C ILE A 20 -7.32 2.40 -8.51
N PRO A 21 -8.45 2.51 -7.77
CA PRO A 21 -9.72 1.94 -8.21
C PRO A 21 -10.23 2.53 -9.53
N ARG A 22 -10.87 1.72 -10.36
CA ARG A 22 -11.37 2.12 -11.69
C ARG A 22 -12.40 3.25 -11.66
N PHE A 23 -13.11 3.44 -10.55
CA PHE A 23 -14.04 4.55 -10.38
C PHE A 23 -13.33 5.89 -10.16
N ARG A 24 -12.04 5.88 -9.75
CA ARG A 24 -11.20 7.08 -9.66
C ARG A 24 -10.40 7.31 -10.93
N LEU A 25 -9.83 6.25 -11.49
CA LEU A 25 -9.01 6.32 -12.69
C LEU A 25 -9.40 5.18 -13.65
N PRO A 26 -10.18 5.48 -14.71
CA PRO A 26 -10.56 4.48 -15.71
C PRO A 26 -9.35 3.84 -16.40
N GLU A 27 -9.44 2.55 -16.70
CA GLU A 27 -8.36 1.80 -17.35
C GLU A 27 -7.98 2.39 -18.72
N SER A 28 -8.96 2.90 -19.46
CA SER A 28 -8.73 3.55 -20.76
C SER A 28 -7.79 4.74 -20.70
N VAL A 29 -7.85 5.53 -19.61
CA VAL A 29 -6.93 6.66 -19.38
C VAL A 29 -5.51 6.16 -19.14
N ILE A 30 -5.36 5.08 -18.35
CA ILE A 30 -4.04 4.48 -18.10
C ILE A 30 -3.48 3.90 -19.41
N ASP A 31 -4.30 3.23 -20.22
CA ASP A 31 -3.88 2.65 -21.50
C ASP A 31 -3.45 3.75 -22.49
N GLU A 32 -4.17 4.88 -22.52
CA GLU A 32 -3.82 6.03 -23.35
C GLU A 32 -2.48 6.66 -22.92
N GLU A 33 -2.32 6.99 -21.64
CA GLU A 33 -1.11 7.64 -21.12
C GLU A 33 0.13 6.73 -21.24
N THR A 34 -0.01 5.44 -20.92
CA THR A 34 1.11 4.49 -21.10
C THR A 34 1.41 4.25 -22.57
N GLY A 35 0.39 4.25 -23.44
CA GLY A 35 0.52 4.13 -24.88
C GLY A 35 1.38 5.24 -25.46
N TYR A 36 1.14 6.51 -25.11
CA TYR A 36 1.96 7.65 -25.55
C TYR A 36 3.45 7.46 -25.23
N ILE A 37 3.77 6.91 -24.07
CA ILE A 37 5.16 6.66 -23.67
C ILE A 37 5.77 5.49 -24.45
N LEU A 38 5.03 4.41 -24.61
CA LEU A 38 5.50 3.21 -25.31
C LEU A 38 5.70 3.50 -26.81
N ASP A 39 4.83 4.28 -27.41
CA ASP A 39 4.90 4.66 -28.82
C ASP A 39 6.11 5.55 -29.17
N MET A 40 6.79 6.11 -28.17
CA MET A 40 8.09 6.77 -28.36
C MET A 40 9.25 5.81 -28.69
N GLY A 41 8.97 4.51 -28.83
CA GLY A 41 9.96 3.48 -29.18
C GLY A 41 10.51 2.72 -27.97
N VAL A 42 9.81 2.77 -26.83
CA VAL A 42 10.16 1.98 -25.65
C VAL A 42 9.86 0.49 -25.92
N ARG A 43 10.84 -0.39 -25.66
CA ARG A 43 10.64 -1.83 -25.70
C ARG A 43 10.01 -2.27 -24.38
N PHE A 44 8.73 -2.60 -24.37
CA PHE A 44 8.03 -3.11 -23.20
C PHE A 44 8.04 -4.64 -23.14
N ARG A 45 8.64 -5.20 -22.10
CA ARG A 45 8.69 -6.64 -21.80
C ARG A 45 7.72 -6.95 -20.67
N SER A 46 6.46 -7.12 -21.04
CA SER A 46 5.38 -7.47 -20.12
C SER A 46 5.46 -8.92 -19.68
N GLY A 47 5.09 -9.19 -18.43
CA GLY A 47 5.15 -10.51 -17.83
C GLY A 47 6.56 -11.01 -17.52
N GLU A 48 7.60 -10.19 -17.78
CA GLU A 48 8.99 -10.51 -17.48
C GLU A 48 9.41 -9.86 -16.16
N ARG A 49 9.30 -10.63 -15.07
CA ARG A 49 9.80 -10.20 -13.76
C ARG A 49 11.31 -10.32 -13.71
N VAL A 50 12.00 -9.26 -13.31
CA VAL A 50 13.43 -9.29 -13.02
C VAL A 50 13.63 -9.98 -11.67
N GLU A 51 14.37 -11.10 -11.66
CA GLU A 51 14.63 -11.90 -10.46
C GLU A 51 16.04 -11.73 -9.90
N SER A 52 16.93 -11.04 -10.64
CA SER A 52 18.34 -10.85 -10.27
C SER A 52 18.87 -9.54 -10.86
N MET A 53 19.34 -8.64 -10.00
CA MET A 53 20.04 -7.41 -10.43
C MET A 53 21.33 -7.75 -11.15
N ARG A 54 22.10 -8.72 -10.63
CA ARG A 54 23.32 -9.19 -11.26
C ARG A 54 23.07 -9.80 -12.64
N GLY A 55 21.96 -10.53 -12.78
CA GLY A 55 21.53 -11.09 -14.05
C GLY A 55 21.15 -9.98 -15.05
N LEU A 56 20.48 -8.93 -14.59
CA LEU A 56 20.13 -7.78 -15.42
C LEU A 56 21.37 -6.99 -15.87
N LEU A 57 22.32 -6.72 -14.98
CA LEU A 57 23.57 -6.01 -15.29
C LEU A 57 24.45 -6.75 -16.31
N LYS A 58 24.36 -8.09 -16.38
CA LYS A 58 25.09 -8.90 -17.39
C LYS A 58 24.46 -8.85 -18.79
N GLN A 59 23.27 -8.28 -18.94
CA GLN A 59 22.62 -8.18 -20.27
C GLN A 59 23.18 -7.05 -21.15
N GLY A 60 24.12 -6.26 -20.62
CA GLY A 60 24.84 -5.25 -21.41
C GLY A 60 24.12 -3.92 -21.53
N PHE A 61 23.19 -3.61 -20.62
CA PHE A 61 22.60 -2.28 -20.52
C PHE A 61 23.63 -1.27 -19.99
N ASP A 62 23.67 -0.07 -20.58
CA ASP A 62 24.54 1.02 -20.12
C ASP A 62 24.13 1.54 -18.74
N ALA A 63 22.82 1.56 -18.47
CA ALA A 63 22.27 1.97 -17.18
C ALA A 63 20.97 1.20 -16.85
N VAL A 64 20.72 1.03 -15.56
CA VAL A 64 19.49 0.45 -15.01
C VAL A 64 18.80 1.46 -14.11
N PHE A 65 17.52 1.72 -14.35
CA PHE A 65 16.68 2.54 -13.49
C PHE A 65 15.68 1.66 -12.75
N VAL A 66 15.70 1.70 -11.42
CA VAL A 66 14.80 0.96 -10.55
C VAL A 66 13.65 1.86 -10.13
N GLY A 67 12.47 1.61 -10.68
CA GLY A 67 11.25 2.37 -10.44
C GLY A 67 10.08 1.49 -9.98
N CYS A 68 10.36 0.39 -9.25
CA CYS A 68 9.35 -0.59 -8.86
C CYS A 68 8.43 -0.15 -7.69
N GLY A 69 8.62 1.07 -7.17
CA GLY A 69 7.82 1.61 -6.07
C GLY A 69 8.09 0.94 -4.71
N ALA A 70 7.10 1.01 -3.81
CA ALA A 70 7.09 0.39 -2.48
C ALA A 70 6.06 -0.75 -2.45
N PRO A 71 6.40 -1.94 -2.96
CA PRO A 71 5.44 -3.00 -3.28
C PRO A 71 4.93 -3.80 -2.08
N ARG A 72 5.54 -3.66 -0.90
CA ARG A 72 5.13 -4.42 0.28
C ARG A 72 4.23 -3.59 1.18
N GLY A 73 3.00 -4.04 1.40
CA GLY A 73 2.14 -3.47 2.43
C GLY A 73 2.58 -3.90 3.82
N ARG A 74 2.51 -2.97 4.77
CA ARG A 74 2.80 -3.26 6.19
C ARG A 74 1.65 -4.03 6.80
N ASP A 75 2.00 -5.01 7.61
CA ASP A 75 1.04 -5.80 8.38
C ASP A 75 1.00 -5.36 9.85
N LEU A 76 0.06 -5.93 10.60
CA LEU A 76 -0.10 -5.72 12.04
C LEU A 76 0.16 -7.03 12.77
N ASP A 77 1.10 -7.00 13.69
CA ASP A 77 1.38 -8.15 14.59
C ASP A 77 0.65 -7.96 15.92
N VAL A 78 -0.64 -8.26 15.91
CA VAL A 78 -1.49 -8.27 17.12
C VAL A 78 -2.19 -9.62 17.27
N PRO A 79 -2.61 -10.02 18.50
CA PRO A 79 -3.28 -11.28 18.75
C PRO A 79 -4.44 -11.55 17.78
N GLY A 80 -4.62 -12.80 17.35
CA GLY A 80 -5.65 -13.23 16.42
C GLY A 80 -5.32 -13.03 14.92
N ARG A 81 -4.19 -12.33 14.59
CA ARG A 81 -3.80 -12.05 13.20
C ARG A 81 -3.57 -13.32 12.37
N ARG A 82 -2.94 -14.33 12.97
CA ARG A 82 -2.61 -15.58 12.28
C ARG A 82 -3.80 -16.51 12.22
N GLU A 83 -4.57 -16.58 13.30
CA GLU A 83 -5.72 -17.45 13.45
C GLU A 83 -6.84 -17.08 12.47
N ALA A 84 -7.07 -15.78 12.24
CA ALA A 84 -8.07 -15.25 11.31
C ALA A 84 -7.47 -14.81 9.96
N ALA A 85 -6.31 -15.32 9.57
CA ALA A 85 -5.53 -14.83 8.42
C ALA A 85 -6.29 -14.78 7.11
N GLU A 86 -7.20 -15.71 6.85
CA GLU A 86 -8.02 -15.79 5.62
C GLU A 86 -8.99 -14.61 5.46
N HIS A 87 -9.29 -13.90 6.55
CA HIS A 87 -10.23 -12.78 6.58
C HIS A 87 -9.53 -11.42 6.70
N ILE A 88 -8.19 -11.40 6.79
CA ILE A 88 -7.40 -10.20 7.00
C ILE A 88 -6.44 -10.01 5.83
N HIS A 89 -6.67 -8.98 5.05
CA HIS A 89 -5.94 -8.74 3.80
C HIS A 89 -5.09 -7.48 3.88
N ILE A 90 -3.92 -7.50 3.28
CA ILE A 90 -3.12 -6.29 3.05
C ILE A 90 -3.82 -5.43 1.99
N GLY A 91 -4.05 -4.17 2.29
CA GLY A 91 -4.90 -3.29 1.48
C GLY A 91 -4.45 -3.14 0.04
N ILE A 92 -3.14 -3.00 -0.21
CA ILE A 92 -2.61 -2.87 -1.58
C ILE A 92 -2.77 -4.16 -2.40
N ASP A 93 -2.56 -5.32 -1.79
CA ASP A 93 -2.70 -6.62 -2.47
C ASP A 93 -4.18 -6.91 -2.75
N TRP A 94 -5.05 -6.52 -1.81
CA TRP A 94 -6.48 -6.60 -1.96
C TRP A 94 -6.99 -5.70 -3.09
N LEU A 95 -6.54 -4.44 -3.17
CA LEU A 95 -6.88 -3.52 -4.26
C LEU A 95 -6.41 -4.04 -5.63
N ALA A 96 -5.21 -4.63 -5.70
CA ALA A 96 -4.73 -5.27 -6.91
C ALA A 96 -5.63 -6.43 -7.33
N SER A 97 -6.03 -7.28 -6.39
CA SER A 97 -6.95 -8.39 -6.64
C SER A 97 -8.33 -7.92 -7.11
N VAL A 98 -8.83 -6.81 -6.59
CA VAL A 98 -10.05 -6.16 -7.08
C VAL A 98 -9.85 -5.60 -8.49
N SER A 99 -8.76 -4.87 -8.72
CA SER A 99 -8.47 -4.26 -10.02
C SER A 99 -8.32 -5.27 -11.15
N PHE A 100 -7.77 -6.45 -10.84
CA PHE A 100 -7.63 -7.55 -11.80
C PHE A 100 -8.84 -8.52 -11.85
N GLY A 101 -9.91 -8.23 -11.10
CA GLY A 101 -11.16 -8.98 -11.15
C GLY A 101 -11.13 -10.32 -10.40
N HIS A 102 -10.12 -10.56 -9.56
CA HIS A 102 -10.05 -11.77 -8.71
C HIS A 102 -10.99 -11.67 -7.51
N ILE A 103 -11.28 -10.46 -7.03
CA ILE A 103 -12.25 -10.19 -5.96
C ILE A 103 -13.39 -9.36 -6.55
N THR A 104 -14.59 -9.89 -6.52
CA THR A 104 -15.80 -9.27 -7.10
C THR A 104 -16.89 -9.00 -6.05
N SER A 105 -16.71 -9.44 -4.82
CA SER A 105 -17.62 -9.20 -3.70
C SER A 105 -16.87 -9.23 -2.38
N VAL A 106 -17.46 -8.61 -1.35
CA VAL A 106 -16.95 -8.64 0.02
C VAL A 106 -18.08 -9.02 0.98
N PRO A 107 -17.75 -9.52 2.19
CA PRO A 107 -18.76 -9.74 3.22
C PRO A 107 -19.39 -8.43 3.69
N PRO A 108 -20.54 -8.47 4.39
CA PRO A 108 -21.28 -7.27 4.79
C PRO A 108 -20.48 -6.30 5.68
N ARG A 109 -19.71 -6.82 6.66
CA ARG A 109 -19.02 -6.01 7.67
C ARG A 109 -17.52 -5.98 7.40
N VAL A 110 -17.01 -4.82 6.99
CA VAL A 110 -15.59 -4.64 6.64
C VAL A 110 -14.99 -3.51 7.47
N ILE A 111 -13.89 -3.80 8.16
CA ILE A 111 -13.06 -2.77 8.79
C ILE A 111 -11.85 -2.49 7.90
N VAL A 112 -11.56 -1.21 7.68
CA VAL A 112 -10.35 -0.74 7.01
C VAL A 112 -9.48 -0.03 8.04
N LEU A 113 -8.25 -0.50 8.21
CA LEU A 113 -7.28 0.07 9.15
C LEU A 113 -6.32 0.99 8.41
N GLY A 114 -6.32 2.26 8.75
CA GLY A 114 -5.38 3.24 8.20
C GLY A 114 -6.01 4.57 7.81
N GLY A 115 -5.18 5.59 7.68
CA GLY A 115 -5.61 6.96 7.41
C GLY A 115 -4.95 7.58 6.17
N GLY A 116 -4.44 6.79 5.24
CA GLY A 116 -3.89 7.23 3.96
C GLY A 116 -4.86 7.03 2.79
N ASN A 117 -4.48 7.48 1.59
CA ASN A 117 -5.28 7.32 0.36
C ASN A 117 -5.61 5.85 0.08
N THR A 118 -4.67 4.92 0.34
CA THR A 118 -4.93 3.48 0.20
C THR A 118 -6.12 3.01 1.05
N ALA A 119 -6.26 3.54 2.28
CA ALA A 119 -7.39 3.19 3.14
C ALA A 119 -8.71 3.74 2.57
N MET A 120 -8.70 4.95 2.00
CA MET A 120 -9.87 5.54 1.32
C MET A 120 -10.25 4.72 0.09
N ASP A 121 -9.29 4.29 -0.70
CA ASP A 121 -9.52 3.42 -1.86
C ASP A 121 -10.08 2.06 -1.45
N CYS A 122 -9.55 1.45 -0.38
CA CYS A 122 -10.04 0.19 0.17
C CYS A 122 -11.49 0.30 0.63
N CYS A 123 -11.84 1.29 1.45
CA CYS A 123 -13.18 1.41 2.01
C CYS A 123 -14.24 1.73 0.95
N ARG A 124 -13.94 2.61 0.00
CA ARG A 124 -14.83 2.96 -1.11
C ARG A 124 -15.00 1.80 -2.09
N SER A 125 -13.94 1.03 -2.33
CA SER A 125 -14.01 -0.21 -3.14
C SER A 125 -14.84 -1.27 -2.43
N ALA A 126 -14.63 -1.51 -1.13
CA ALA A 126 -15.40 -2.47 -0.35
C ALA A 126 -16.91 -2.11 -0.34
N ARG A 127 -17.24 -0.82 -0.23
CA ARG A 127 -18.63 -0.36 -0.31
C ARG A 127 -19.28 -0.71 -1.65
N ARG A 128 -18.56 -0.53 -2.77
CA ARG A 128 -19.02 -0.88 -4.13
C ARG A 128 -19.15 -2.38 -4.36
N LEU A 129 -18.35 -3.18 -3.67
CA LEU A 129 -18.35 -4.64 -3.77
C LEU A 129 -19.36 -5.32 -2.83
N GLY A 130 -20.27 -4.57 -2.20
CA GLY A 130 -21.38 -5.11 -1.41
C GLY A 130 -21.22 -5.00 0.10
N GLY A 131 -20.15 -4.40 0.60
CA GLY A 131 -20.01 -4.10 2.03
C GLY A 131 -21.10 -3.14 2.50
N SER A 132 -22.02 -3.61 3.33
CA SER A 132 -23.14 -2.79 3.85
C SER A 132 -22.75 -2.01 5.10
N ASP A 133 -21.84 -2.55 5.92
CA ASP A 133 -21.24 -1.91 7.10
C ASP A 133 -19.73 -1.83 6.92
N VAL A 134 -19.27 -0.80 6.22
CA VAL A 134 -17.85 -0.51 6.00
C VAL A 134 -17.46 0.66 6.89
N LYS A 135 -16.40 0.53 7.67
CA LYS A 135 -15.86 1.61 8.51
C LYS A 135 -14.34 1.71 8.42
N VAL A 136 -13.83 2.92 8.51
CA VAL A 136 -12.39 3.19 8.58
C VAL A 136 -12.02 3.45 10.04
N ILE A 137 -10.99 2.78 10.54
CA ILE A 137 -10.50 2.96 11.91
C ILE A 137 -9.05 3.42 11.89
N VAL A 138 -8.78 4.54 12.60
CA VAL A 138 -7.49 5.25 12.53
C VAL A 138 -7.00 5.58 13.93
N ARG A 139 -5.70 5.38 14.17
CA ARG A 139 -5.07 5.76 15.45
C ARG A 139 -4.85 7.26 15.62
N SER A 140 -4.89 8.04 14.54
CA SER A 140 -4.69 9.50 14.55
C SER A 140 -6.01 10.26 14.52
N GLY A 141 -5.97 11.57 14.79
CA GLY A 141 -7.09 12.47 14.55
C GLY A 141 -7.40 12.65 13.06
N PHE A 142 -8.56 13.17 12.75
CA PHE A 142 -9.02 13.37 11.38
C PHE A 142 -8.11 14.29 10.56
N GLU A 143 -7.68 15.40 11.16
CA GLU A 143 -6.79 16.38 10.51
C GLU A 143 -5.37 15.84 10.29
N GLU A 144 -4.98 14.84 11.07
CA GLU A 144 -3.65 14.24 11.02
C GLU A 144 -3.58 13.04 10.05
N MET A 145 -4.69 12.66 9.46
CA MET A 145 -4.74 11.63 8.44
C MET A 145 -3.98 12.09 7.20
N LYS A 146 -3.19 11.17 6.62
CA LYS A 146 -2.39 11.45 5.43
C LYS A 146 -3.18 11.42 4.13
N ALA A 147 -4.42 10.93 4.16
CA ALA A 147 -5.30 10.95 3.00
C ALA A 147 -5.60 12.39 2.57
N SER A 148 -5.72 12.60 1.28
CA SER A 148 -6.11 13.89 0.70
C SER A 148 -7.47 14.33 1.24
N PRO A 149 -7.69 15.64 1.47
CA PRO A 149 -8.95 16.13 2.05
C PRO A 149 -10.18 15.63 1.29
N TRP A 150 -10.16 15.71 -0.03
CA TRP A 150 -11.26 15.27 -0.90
C TRP A 150 -11.52 13.76 -0.82
N GLU A 151 -10.51 12.91 -0.63
CA GLU A 151 -10.69 11.46 -0.47
C GLU A 151 -11.39 11.12 0.86
N LYS A 152 -11.09 11.88 1.93
CA LYS A 152 -11.77 11.76 3.21
C LYS A 152 -13.24 12.19 3.10
N GLU A 153 -13.48 13.33 2.44
CA GLU A 153 -14.82 13.86 2.19
C GLU A 153 -15.65 12.90 1.34
N ASP A 154 -15.09 12.36 0.28
CA ASP A 154 -15.77 11.37 -0.57
C ASP A 154 -16.18 10.12 0.22
N ALA A 155 -15.29 9.58 1.07
CA ALA A 155 -15.62 8.44 1.91
C ALA A 155 -16.80 8.74 2.86
N ILE A 156 -16.82 9.93 3.46
CA ILE A 156 -17.90 10.38 4.34
C ILE A 156 -19.21 10.54 3.54
N HIS A 157 -19.17 11.15 2.35
CA HIS A 157 -20.34 11.32 1.48
C HIS A 157 -20.91 9.97 1.01
N GLU A 158 -20.07 8.95 0.87
CA GLU A 158 -20.49 7.58 0.57
C GLU A 158 -21.02 6.82 1.82
N GLY A 159 -21.17 7.51 2.95
CA GLY A 159 -21.72 6.96 4.20
C GLY A 159 -20.77 6.04 4.94
N ILE A 160 -19.45 6.21 4.76
CA ILE A 160 -18.43 5.42 5.43
C ILE A 160 -17.93 6.19 6.66
N PRO A 161 -18.20 5.73 7.89
CA PRO A 161 -17.70 6.39 9.09
C PRO A 161 -16.19 6.23 9.24
N ILE A 162 -15.53 7.31 9.68
CA ILE A 162 -14.10 7.33 10.03
C ILE A 162 -13.98 7.50 11.54
N LEU A 163 -13.49 6.46 12.22
CA LEU A 163 -13.33 6.42 13.67
C LEU A 163 -11.87 6.71 14.02
N ASN A 164 -11.65 7.85 14.63
CA ASN A 164 -10.33 8.33 15.01
C ASN A 164 -9.93 7.87 16.42
N TYR A 165 -8.62 7.91 16.73
CA TYR A 165 -8.04 7.62 18.05
C TYR A 165 -8.31 6.21 18.57
N HIS A 166 -8.36 5.21 17.68
CA HIS A 166 -8.50 3.81 18.01
C HIS A 166 -7.23 3.04 17.58
N VAL A 167 -6.58 2.39 18.52
CA VAL A 167 -5.38 1.58 18.28
C VAL A 167 -5.78 0.10 18.32
N PRO A 168 -5.51 -0.69 17.26
CA PRO A 168 -5.81 -2.11 17.22
C PRO A 168 -5.12 -2.88 18.38
N LYS A 169 -5.88 -3.71 19.11
CA LYS A 169 -5.40 -4.58 20.17
C LYS A 169 -5.42 -6.06 19.80
N SER A 170 -6.52 -6.51 19.18
CA SER A 170 -6.68 -7.91 18.78
C SER A 170 -7.68 -8.07 17.65
N PHE A 171 -7.49 -9.12 16.87
CA PHE A 171 -8.50 -9.70 16.02
C PHE A 171 -9.22 -10.80 16.78
N GLU A 172 -10.53 -10.78 16.77
CA GLU A 172 -11.35 -11.78 17.44
C GLU A 172 -11.85 -12.81 16.45
N HIS A 173 -11.79 -14.08 16.83
CA HIS A 173 -12.15 -15.17 15.95
C HIS A 173 -12.78 -16.34 16.70
N THR A 174 -13.55 -17.13 15.97
CA THR A 174 -14.07 -18.42 16.42
C THR A 174 -13.75 -19.46 15.35
N ASP A 175 -13.00 -20.49 15.70
CA ASP A 175 -12.56 -21.56 14.78
C ASP A 175 -11.91 -21.03 13.50
N GLY A 176 -11.05 -20.00 13.63
CA GLY A 176 -10.37 -19.35 12.51
C GLY A 176 -11.20 -18.33 11.74
N LYS A 177 -12.50 -18.23 11.99
CA LYS A 177 -13.37 -17.25 11.37
C LYS A 177 -13.34 -15.93 12.14
N LEU A 178 -13.01 -14.85 11.49
CA LEU A 178 -13.02 -13.50 12.06
C LEU A 178 -14.44 -13.13 12.53
N THR A 179 -14.54 -12.59 13.73
CA THR A 179 -15.81 -12.15 14.33
C THR A 179 -15.82 -10.68 14.69
N GLY A 180 -14.64 -10.09 14.91
CA GLY A 180 -14.52 -8.68 15.27
C GLY A 180 -13.10 -8.24 15.51
N MET A 181 -12.96 -7.00 15.99
CA MET A 181 -11.71 -6.42 16.46
C MET A 181 -11.93 -5.61 17.71
N THR A 182 -10.94 -5.64 18.59
CA THR A 182 -10.87 -4.81 19.80
C THR A 182 -9.81 -3.73 19.64
N PHE A 183 -10.13 -2.53 20.13
CA PHE A 183 -9.31 -1.33 20.04
C PHE A 183 -9.16 -0.63 21.39
N GLU A 184 -7.96 -0.17 21.68
CA GLU A 184 -7.71 0.76 22.76
C GLU A 184 -8.06 2.18 22.32
N ILE A 185 -8.82 2.91 23.15
CA ILE A 185 -9.14 4.32 22.90
C ILE A 185 -7.99 5.18 23.42
N VAL A 186 -7.43 6.00 22.52
CA VAL A 186 -6.29 6.83 22.81
C VAL A 186 -6.60 8.31 22.57
N ARG A 187 -5.72 9.19 23.05
CA ARG A 187 -5.75 10.63 22.74
C ARG A 187 -4.35 11.11 22.37
N ALA A 188 -4.28 12.15 21.57
CA ALA A 188 -3.02 12.81 21.25
C ALA A 188 -2.60 13.75 22.38
N VAL A 189 -1.33 13.67 22.79
CA VAL A 189 -0.67 14.59 23.69
C VAL A 189 0.55 15.15 22.99
N TYR A 190 0.75 16.46 23.07
CA TYR A 190 1.86 17.14 22.44
C TYR A 190 2.84 17.63 23.49
N ASP A 191 4.13 17.38 23.27
CA ASP A 191 5.19 17.91 24.12
C ASP A 191 5.49 19.40 23.79
N GLU A 192 6.38 20.03 24.55
CA GLU A 192 6.79 21.44 24.36
C GLU A 192 7.43 21.71 22.97
N LYS A 193 7.87 20.66 22.28
CA LYS A 193 8.45 20.72 20.95
C LYS A 193 7.43 20.38 19.84
N GLY A 194 6.15 20.23 20.20
CA GLY A 194 5.08 19.87 19.26
C GLY A 194 5.11 18.40 18.79
N ARG A 195 5.89 17.53 19.43
CA ARG A 195 5.92 16.11 19.09
C ARG A 195 4.72 15.40 19.69
N ARG A 196 3.99 14.71 18.82
CA ARG A 196 2.78 13.99 19.20
C ARG A 196 3.11 12.61 19.79
N THR A 197 2.46 12.28 20.88
CA THR A 197 2.41 10.93 21.48
C THR A 197 0.96 10.54 21.67
N LEU A 198 0.62 9.29 21.38
CA LEU A 198 -0.69 8.72 21.69
C LEU A 198 -0.64 8.09 23.08
N VAL A 199 -1.59 8.45 23.92
CA VAL A 199 -1.71 7.88 25.28
C VAL A 199 -3.10 7.31 25.48
N PRO A 200 -3.24 6.16 26.19
CA PRO A 200 -4.54 5.60 26.56
C PRO A 200 -5.42 6.61 27.29
N THR A 201 -6.72 6.60 27.02
CA THR A 201 -7.67 7.46 27.74
C THR A 201 -8.06 6.86 29.08
N GLY A 202 -7.91 5.55 29.27
CA GLY A 202 -8.42 4.79 30.42
C GLY A 202 -9.90 4.39 30.27
N GLU A 203 -10.54 4.71 29.16
CA GLU A 203 -11.88 4.21 28.83
C GLU A 203 -11.83 2.71 28.47
N PRO A 204 -12.95 1.99 28.63
CA PRO A 204 -13.05 0.61 28.17
C PRO A 204 -12.69 0.48 26.68
N ASP A 205 -12.06 -0.63 26.32
CA ASP A 205 -11.73 -0.94 24.94
C ASP A 205 -13.01 -0.94 24.07
N ALA A 206 -12.90 -0.41 22.87
CA ALA A 206 -13.98 -0.44 21.89
C ALA A 206 -13.94 -1.77 21.11
N HIS A 207 -15.12 -2.35 20.91
CA HIS A 207 -15.28 -3.58 20.13
C HIS A 207 -16.15 -3.31 18.90
N PHE A 208 -15.71 -3.80 17.73
CA PHE A 208 -16.47 -3.72 16.49
C PHE A 208 -16.52 -5.09 15.83
N GLU A 209 -17.73 -5.58 15.57
CA GLU A 209 -17.92 -6.78 14.77
C GLU A 209 -17.48 -6.56 13.33
N CYS A 210 -16.82 -7.55 12.74
CA CYS A 210 -16.46 -7.55 11.33
C CYS A 210 -16.27 -8.97 10.77
N ASP A 211 -16.42 -9.10 9.46
CA ASP A 211 -16.24 -10.35 8.72
C ASP A 211 -14.95 -10.33 7.89
N ALA A 212 -14.42 -9.14 7.62
CA ALA A 212 -13.15 -8.94 6.94
C ALA A 212 -12.44 -7.67 7.42
N VAL A 213 -11.11 -7.68 7.36
CA VAL A 213 -10.27 -6.51 7.67
C VAL A 213 -9.29 -6.24 6.53
N LEU A 214 -9.21 -4.97 6.11
CA LEU A 214 -8.23 -4.49 5.13
C LEU A 214 -7.19 -3.63 5.86
N VAL A 215 -5.94 -4.11 5.87
CA VAL A 215 -4.82 -3.45 6.57
C VAL A 215 -4.13 -2.49 5.61
N ALA A 216 -4.31 -1.17 5.80
CA ALA A 216 -3.78 -0.10 4.95
C ALA A 216 -2.94 0.89 5.77
N VAL A 217 -2.02 0.37 6.62
CA VAL A 217 -1.23 1.14 7.59
C VAL A 217 0.13 1.61 7.06
N GLY A 218 0.33 1.53 5.78
CA GLY A 218 1.52 1.99 5.07
C GLY A 218 2.12 0.93 4.18
N GLN A 219 3.15 1.34 3.44
CA GLN A 219 3.89 0.52 2.50
C GLN A 219 5.39 0.61 2.82
N GLU A 220 6.16 -0.30 2.26
CA GLU A 220 7.62 -0.29 2.37
C GLU A 220 8.26 -0.85 1.10
N ASN A 221 9.50 -0.47 0.87
CA ASN A 221 10.30 -0.99 -0.21
C ASN A 221 10.63 -2.47 0.02
N ALA A 222 10.68 -3.21 -1.08
CA ALA A 222 11.12 -4.59 -1.07
C ALA A 222 11.89 -4.90 -2.35
N PHE A 223 13.14 -5.28 -2.19
CA PHE A 223 14.05 -5.59 -3.31
C PHE A 223 14.61 -7.01 -3.19
N PRO A 224 13.76 -8.06 -3.09
CA PRO A 224 14.24 -9.45 -2.89
C PRO A 224 15.05 -9.98 -4.07
N TRP A 225 14.97 -9.28 -5.21
CA TRP A 225 15.68 -9.60 -6.45
C TRP A 225 17.05 -8.89 -6.59
N ILE A 226 17.40 -8.02 -5.63
CA ILE A 226 18.71 -7.38 -5.54
C ILE A 226 19.55 -8.16 -4.54
N GLU A 227 20.59 -8.82 -5.04
CA GLU A 227 21.49 -9.62 -4.20
C GLU A 227 22.31 -8.71 -3.27
N GLU A 228 22.53 -9.13 -2.03
CA GLU A 228 23.26 -8.37 -1.01
C GLU A 228 24.71 -8.02 -1.45
N ASP A 229 25.33 -8.91 -2.25
CA ASP A 229 26.70 -8.77 -2.74
C ASP A 229 26.80 -8.16 -4.15
N CYS A 230 25.73 -7.57 -4.69
CA CYS A 230 25.75 -6.88 -5.98
C CYS A 230 26.42 -5.49 -5.94
N GLY A 231 26.76 -4.99 -4.75
CA GLY A 231 27.45 -3.70 -4.54
C GLY A 231 26.51 -2.51 -4.29
N ILE A 232 25.18 -2.70 -4.33
CA ILE A 232 24.21 -1.68 -3.97
C ILE A 232 24.07 -1.66 -2.45
N SER A 233 24.33 -0.50 -1.85
CA SER A 233 24.17 -0.31 -0.40
C SER A 233 22.78 0.15 -0.04
N PHE A 234 22.25 -0.38 1.05
CA PHE A 234 20.97 0.01 1.66
C PHE A 234 21.21 0.52 3.08
N ASP A 235 20.38 1.43 3.51
CA ASP A 235 20.40 1.92 4.88
C ASP A 235 19.69 0.95 5.86
N LYS A 236 19.65 1.32 7.14
CA LYS A 236 19.02 0.50 8.19
C LYS A 236 17.50 0.34 8.05
N TRP A 237 16.86 1.08 7.16
CA TRP A 237 15.43 0.97 6.86
C TRP A 237 15.16 0.27 5.53
N GLY A 238 16.22 -0.24 4.85
CA GLY A 238 16.10 -0.91 3.56
C GLY A 238 15.95 0.05 2.38
N LEU A 239 16.25 1.34 2.56
CA LEU A 239 16.26 2.32 1.48
C LEU A 239 17.63 2.33 0.79
N PRO A 240 17.70 2.46 -0.54
CA PRO A 240 18.98 2.52 -1.24
C PRO A 240 19.75 3.79 -0.87
N VAL A 241 21.06 3.66 -0.68
CA VAL A 241 21.95 4.80 -0.46
C VAL A 241 22.23 5.46 -1.81
N LEU A 242 21.74 6.68 -2.00
CA LEU A 242 21.76 7.40 -3.27
C LEU A 242 22.49 8.73 -3.21
N GLY A 243 23.10 9.13 -4.32
CA GLY A 243 23.56 10.48 -4.55
C GLY A 243 22.38 11.47 -4.59
N LYS A 244 22.47 12.57 -3.82
CA LYS A 244 21.35 13.52 -3.62
C LYS A 244 20.81 14.14 -4.92
N ASP A 245 21.71 14.42 -5.87
CA ASP A 245 21.37 15.12 -7.11
C ASP A 245 21.21 14.18 -8.30
N THR A 246 21.80 13.00 -8.20
CA THR A 246 21.89 12.04 -9.33
C THR A 246 20.96 10.86 -9.19
N PHE A 247 20.48 10.56 -7.97
CA PHE A 247 19.74 9.34 -7.62
C PHE A 247 20.49 8.05 -7.98
N GLN A 248 21.78 8.15 -8.18
CA GLN A 248 22.70 7.08 -8.47
C GLN A 248 23.02 6.29 -7.20
N SER A 249 22.97 4.98 -7.29
CA SER A 249 23.34 4.09 -6.18
C SER A 249 24.87 4.01 -6.01
N THR A 250 25.33 3.16 -5.09
CA THR A 250 26.75 2.83 -4.93
C THR A 250 27.31 2.04 -6.12
N VAL A 251 26.47 1.52 -7.01
CA VAL A 251 26.85 0.95 -8.31
C VAL A 251 26.65 2.01 -9.39
N PRO A 252 27.69 2.44 -10.12
CA PRO A 252 27.67 3.65 -10.95
C PRO A 252 26.61 3.69 -12.07
N ASN A 253 26.18 2.55 -12.57
CA ASN A 253 25.19 2.46 -13.64
C ASN A 253 23.79 2.04 -13.14
N VAL A 254 23.52 2.11 -11.83
CA VAL A 254 22.21 1.80 -11.24
C VAL A 254 21.64 3.01 -10.53
N PHE A 255 20.42 3.37 -10.90
CA PHE A 255 19.69 4.53 -10.41
C PHE A 255 18.35 4.09 -9.81
N PHE A 256 17.84 4.86 -8.84
CA PHE A 256 16.53 4.61 -8.23
C PHE A 256 15.68 5.87 -8.32
N GLY A 257 14.36 5.71 -8.39
CA GLY A 257 13.44 6.85 -8.40
C GLY A 257 12.06 6.52 -7.86
N GLY A 258 11.28 7.58 -7.58
CA GLY A 258 9.96 7.46 -6.97
C GLY A 258 10.02 6.79 -5.58
N ASP A 259 8.96 6.07 -5.22
CA ASP A 259 8.89 5.39 -3.92
C ASP A 259 9.97 4.30 -3.76
N ALA A 260 10.54 3.78 -4.85
CA ALA A 260 11.68 2.87 -4.77
C ALA A 260 12.96 3.53 -4.17
N ALA A 261 13.06 4.87 -4.27
CA ALA A 261 14.18 5.63 -3.74
C ALA A 261 13.93 6.14 -2.31
N PHE A 262 12.69 6.49 -1.99
CA PHE A 262 12.38 7.27 -0.77
C PHE A 262 11.41 6.59 0.20
N GLY A 263 10.74 5.53 -0.22
CA GLY A 263 9.76 4.80 0.59
C GLY A 263 8.35 5.38 0.57
#